data_a0ddbe8f7a8a237498a2ab4a0ddb3ab5
#
_entry.id   a0ddbe8f7a8a237498a2ab4a0ddb3ab5
#
_cell.length_a   1.000
_cell.length_b   1.000
_cell.length_c   1.000
_cell.angle_alpha   90.00
_cell.angle_beta   90.00
_cell.angle_gamma   90.00
#
_symmetry.space_group_name_H-M   'P 1'
#
loop_
_entity.id
_entity.type
_entity.pdbx_description
1 polymer ?
#
loop_
_entity_poly.entity_id
_entity_poly.type
_entity_poly.pdbx_seq_one_letter_code
_entity_poly.pdbx_strand_id
1 'polypeptide(L)'
;MDDIIKRFCPRYDFDSYEDMKQNFKINVPDDFNFGFDVVDAWADIEPEKLALVWTNDAGDMARYTFKDIKDNSNRAVNFLLEKGIKKGDIVMLVLKQRPEVWFIITALHKIGATVIPASFQLMKKDYVYRIN
;
A
#
# COMPACT_ATOMS: atom_id res chain seq x y z
N MET A 1 -7.49 0.96 17.62
CA MET A 1 -6.49 0.11 16.92
C MET A 1 -7.02 -1.30 16.66
N ASP A 2 -7.87 -1.80 17.52
CA ASP A 2 -8.30 -3.21 17.52
C ASP A 2 -9.24 -3.61 16.37
N ASP A 3 -10.04 -2.70 15.82
CA ASP A 3 -11.14 -3.10 14.93
C ASP A 3 -10.68 -3.59 13.54
N ILE A 4 -9.68 -2.97 12.93
CA ILE A 4 -9.19 -3.42 11.61
C ILE A 4 -8.38 -4.71 11.74
N ILE A 5 -7.50 -4.79 12.74
CA ILE A 5 -6.70 -6.00 12.97
C ILE A 5 -7.60 -7.20 13.25
N LYS A 6 -8.60 -7.03 14.10
CA LYS A 6 -9.55 -8.11 14.47
C LYS A 6 -10.40 -8.62 13.29
N ARG A 7 -10.62 -7.77 12.27
CA ARG A 7 -11.32 -8.22 11.05
C ARG A 7 -10.57 -9.36 10.34
N PHE A 8 -9.22 -9.30 10.36
CA PHE A 8 -8.37 -10.26 9.66
C PHE A 8 -7.63 -11.21 10.59
N CYS A 9 -7.30 -10.76 11.80
CA CYS A 9 -6.60 -11.52 12.83
C CYS A 9 -7.48 -11.60 14.06
N PRO A 10 -8.34 -12.64 14.19
CA PRO A 10 -9.26 -12.77 15.33
C PRO A 10 -8.56 -12.82 16.68
N ARG A 11 -7.34 -13.35 16.70
CA ARG A 11 -6.45 -13.37 17.86
C ARG A 11 -5.05 -12.93 17.44
N TYR A 12 -4.47 -11.94 18.11
CA TYR A 12 -3.12 -11.41 17.87
C TYR A 12 -2.28 -11.28 19.15
N ASP A 13 -2.84 -11.68 20.30
CA ASP A 13 -2.15 -11.77 21.59
C ASP A 13 -2.09 -13.24 22.03
N PHE A 14 -0.87 -13.72 22.35
CA PHE A 14 -0.55 -15.12 22.60
C PHE A 14 0.31 -15.24 23.84
N ASP A 15 0.06 -16.29 24.65
CA ASP A 15 0.78 -16.53 25.89
C ASP A 15 2.21 -17.04 25.67
N SER A 16 2.50 -17.63 24.49
CA SER A 16 3.79 -18.18 24.12
C SER A 16 3.95 -18.29 22.61
N TYR A 17 5.19 -18.56 22.16
CA TYR A 17 5.46 -18.87 20.75
C TYR A 17 4.71 -20.12 20.27
N GLU A 18 4.62 -21.15 21.10
CA GLU A 18 3.92 -22.39 20.75
C GLU A 18 2.41 -22.15 20.61
N ASP A 19 1.83 -21.33 21.48
CA ASP A 19 0.43 -20.90 21.38
C ASP A 19 0.20 -20.10 20.08
N MET A 20 1.07 -19.15 19.75
CA MET A 20 1.01 -18.39 18.50
C MET A 20 1.07 -19.34 17.30
N LYS A 21 2.04 -20.26 17.27
CA LYS A 21 2.25 -21.20 16.16
C LYS A 21 1.03 -22.08 15.90
N GLN A 22 0.32 -22.47 16.95
CA GLN A 22 -0.86 -23.35 16.85
C GLN A 22 -2.14 -22.57 16.53
N ASN A 23 -2.27 -21.35 17.03
CA ASN A 23 -3.53 -20.62 17.07
C ASN A 23 -3.57 -19.35 16.21
N PHE A 24 -2.43 -18.91 15.65
CA PHE A 24 -2.43 -17.78 14.74
C PHE A 24 -3.19 -18.11 13.45
N LYS A 25 -4.17 -17.29 13.15
CA LYS A 25 -4.97 -17.40 11.92
C LYS A 25 -5.17 -16.03 11.30
N ILE A 26 -5.07 -15.96 9.98
CA ILE A 26 -5.45 -14.80 9.20
C ILE A 26 -6.67 -15.18 8.36
N ASN A 27 -7.74 -14.43 8.50
CA ASN A 27 -8.93 -14.56 7.69
C ASN A 27 -8.86 -13.51 6.57
N VAL A 28 -8.61 -13.98 5.34
CA VAL A 28 -8.56 -13.09 4.17
C VAL A 28 -9.81 -13.38 3.34
N PRO A 29 -10.73 -12.42 3.17
CA PRO A 29 -11.86 -12.55 2.25
C PRO A 29 -11.39 -12.75 0.80
N ASP A 30 -12.21 -13.45 -0.01
CA ASP A 30 -11.87 -13.71 -1.42
C ASP A 30 -11.76 -12.42 -2.25
N ASP A 31 -12.46 -11.38 -1.84
CA ASP A 31 -12.46 -10.04 -2.47
C ASP A 31 -11.55 -9.03 -1.76
N PHE A 32 -10.65 -9.49 -0.88
CA PHE A 32 -9.75 -8.63 -0.12
C PHE A 32 -8.95 -7.69 -1.02
N ASN A 33 -8.96 -6.41 -0.67
CA ASN A 33 -8.17 -5.38 -1.33
C ASN A 33 -7.49 -4.48 -0.28
N PHE A 34 -6.17 -4.57 -0.18
CA PHE A 34 -5.41 -3.81 0.81
C PHE A 34 -5.70 -2.30 0.78
N GLY A 35 -5.87 -1.72 -0.41
CA GLY A 35 -6.17 -0.29 -0.56
C GLY A 35 -7.49 0.10 0.08
N PHE A 36 -8.53 -0.71 -0.08
CA PHE A 36 -9.85 -0.45 0.49
C PHE A 36 -10.00 -0.97 1.91
N ASP A 37 -9.64 -2.24 2.14
CA ASP A 37 -9.93 -2.93 3.40
C ASP A 37 -9.00 -2.52 4.55
N VAL A 38 -7.84 -1.97 4.24
CA VAL A 38 -6.88 -1.50 5.24
C VAL A 38 -6.69 0.00 5.19
N VAL A 39 -6.23 0.55 4.06
CA VAL A 39 -5.85 1.98 3.99
C VAL A 39 -7.07 2.89 4.09
N ASP A 40 -8.10 2.64 3.26
CA ASP A 40 -9.31 3.45 3.29
C ASP A 40 -10.12 3.21 4.57
N ALA A 41 -10.14 1.98 5.07
CA ALA A 41 -10.79 1.68 6.34
C ALA A 41 -10.19 2.46 7.52
N TRP A 42 -8.85 2.63 7.57
CA TRP A 42 -8.23 3.53 8.56
C TRP A 42 -8.61 4.98 8.35
N ALA A 43 -8.69 5.45 7.12
CA ALA A 43 -9.12 6.81 6.81
C ALA A 43 -10.58 7.08 7.24
N ASP A 44 -11.44 6.05 7.21
CA ASP A 44 -12.84 6.17 7.62
C ASP A 44 -13.01 6.12 9.15
N ILE A 45 -12.15 5.39 9.86
CA ILE A 45 -12.20 5.25 11.32
C ILE A 45 -11.48 6.42 12.02
N GLU A 46 -10.26 6.73 11.59
CA GLU A 46 -9.41 7.75 12.18
C GLU A 46 -8.75 8.61 11.08
N PRO A 47 -9.49 9.48 10.38
CA PRO A 47 -9.01 10.21 9.21
C PRO A 47 -7.73 11.02 9.48
N GLU A 48 -7.61 11.61 10.66
CA GLU A 48 -6.47 12.46 11.06
C GLU A 48 -5.28 11.65 11.62
N LYS A 49 -5.38 10.32 11.68
CA LYS A 49 -4.28 9.47 12.14
C LYS A 49 -3.10 9.57 11.21
N LEU A 50 -1.91 9.80 11.79
CA LEU A 50 -0.66 9.86 11.04
C LEU A 50 -0.37 8.50 10.36
N ALA A 51 -0.27 8.52 9.03
CA ALA A 51 0.01 7.35 8.21
C ALA A 51 1.45 7.32 7.66
N LEU A 52 2.00 8.49 7.30
CA LEU A 52 3.32 8.60 6.69
C LEU A 52 4.04 9.86 7.14
N VAL A 53 5.30 9.72 7.50
CA VAL A 53 6.24 10.82 7.66
C VAL A 53 7.31 10.67 6.59
N TRP A 54 7.49 11.69 5.78
CA TRP A 54 8.53 11.74 4.77
C TRP A 54 9.54 12.85 5.09
N THR A 55 10.79 12.56 4.81
CA THR A 55 11.89 13.53 4.90
C THR A 55 12.91 13.28 3.79
N ASN A 56 13.74 14.27 3.47
CA ASN A 56 14.81 14.18 2.49
C ASN A 56 16.14 14.71 3.06
N ASP A 57 17.21 14.57 2.26
CA ASP A 57 18.56 15.00 2.65
C ASP A 57 18.70 16.54 2.80
N ALA A 58 17.78 17.30 2.22
CA ALA A 58 17.73 18.76 2.37
C ALA A 58 17.04 19.20 3.69
N GLY A 59 16.50 18.25 4.45
CA GLY A 59 15.79 18.53 5.70
C GLY A 59 14.31 18.87 5.52
N ASP A 60 13.77 18.77 4.31
CA ASP A 60 12.34 18.93 4.10
C ASP A 60 11.59 17.78 4.78
N MET A 61 10.43 18.08 5.35
CA MET A 61 9.57 17.12 6.01
C MET A 61 8.11 17.31 5.58
N ALA A 62 7.42 16.21 5.35
CA ALA A 62 5.98 16.20 5.13
C ALA A 62 5.31 15.09 5.96
N ARG A 63 4.08 15.34 6.40
CA ARG A 63 3.26 14.41 7.17
C ARG A 63 1.96 14.20 6.44
N TYR A 64 1.53 12.96 6.36
CA TYR A 64 0.29 12.56 5.70
C TYR A 64 -0.54 11.72 6.65
N THR A 65 -1.81 12.04 6.74
CA THR A 65 -2.81 11.26 7.48
C THR A 65 -3.30 10.10 6.61
N PHE A 66 -4.05 9.17 7.19
CA PHE A 66 -4.72 8.13 6.40
C PHE A 66 -5.71 8.72 5.40
N LYS A 67 -6.38 9.83 5.78
CA LYS A 67 -7.22 10.58 4.84
C LYS A 67 -6.44 11.11 3.64
N ASP A 68 -5.24 11.67 3.87
CA ASP A 68 -4.39 12.15 2.78
C ASP A 68 -3.97 11.01 1.84
N ILE A 69 -3.61 9.83 2.40
CA ILE A 69 -3.27 8.66 1.60
C ILE A 69 -4.46 8.21 0.77
N LYS A 70 -5.66 8.14 1.36
CA LYS A 70 -6.91 7.81 0.66
C LYS A 70 -7.18 8.77 -0.50
N ASP A 71 -7.17 10.07 -0.23
CA ASP A 71 -7.49 11.10 -1.22
C ASP A 71 -6.47 11.13 -2.38
N ASN A 72 -5.17 11.06 -2.06
CA ASN A 72 -4.12 11.05 -3.08
C ASN A 72 -4.08 9.74 -3.88
N SER A 73 -4.31 8.59 -3.22
CA SER A 73 -4.41 7.33 -3.95
C SER A 73 -5.65 7.28 -4.86
N ASN A 74 -6.78 7.87 -4.48
CA ASN A 74 -7.95 7.97 -5.36
C ASN A 74 -7.70 8.85 -6.58
N ARG A 75 -6.96 9.96 -6.44
CA ARG A 75 -6.51 10.76 -7.58
C ARG A 75 -5.59 9.96 -8.50
N ALA A 76 -4.67 9.19 -7.91
CA ALA A 76 -3.78 8.32 -8.68
C ALA A 76 -4.55 7.19 -9.39
N VAL A 77 -5.61 6.62 -8.78
CA VAL A 77 -6.52 5.66 -9.44
C VAL A 77 -7.12 6.27 -10.70
N ASN A 78 -7.72 7.46 -10.59
CA ASN A 78 -8.34 8.12 -11.73
C ASN A 78 -7.34 8.36 -12.86
N PHE A 79 -6.15 8.86 -12.54
CA PHE A 79 -5.07 9.07 -13.51
C PHE A 79 -4.66 7.76 -14.20
N LEU A 80 -4.46 6.68 -13.44
CA LEU A 80 -4.03 5.39 -13.99
C LEU A 80 -5.12 4.76 -14.89
N LEU A 81 -6.39 4.85 -14.48
CA LEU A 81 -7.52 4.40 -15.30
C LEU A 81 -7.64 5.18 -16.61
N GLU A 82 -7.43 6.51 -16.59
CA GLU A 82 -7.36 7.32 -17.82
C GLU A 82 -6.24 6.88 -18.76
N LYS A 83 -5.13 6.38 -18.22
CA LYS A 83 -4.02 5.80 -19.01
C LYS A 83 -4.27 4.38 -19.48
N GLY A 84 -5.44 3.83 -19.16
CA GLY A 84 -5.86 2.49 -19.61
C GLY A 84 -5.37 1.35 -18.71
N ILE A 85 -4.77 1.64 -17.55
CA ILE A 85 -4.40 0.61 -16.58
C ILE A 85 -5.65 -0.01 -15.98
N LYS A 86 -5.68 -1.33 -15.90
CA LYS A 86 -6.82 -2.13 -15.43
C LYS A 86 -6.37 -3.27 -14.52
N LYS A 87 -7.33 -3.94 -13.91
CA LYS A 87 -7.09 -5.13 -13.09
C LYS A 87 -6.28 -6.18 -13.87
N GLY A 88 -5.24 -6.70 -13.24
CA GLY A 88 -4.36 -7.71 -13.80
C GLY A 88 -3.16 -7.15 -14.58
N ASP A 89 -3.13 -5.86 -14.89
CA ASP A 89 -1.97 -5.25 -15.54
C ASP A 89 -0.77 -5.22 -14.60
N ILE A 90 0.43 -5.23 -15.17
CA ILE A 90 1.70 -5.13 -14.45
C ILE A 90 2.29 -3.75 -14.68
N VAL A 91 2.53 -3.01 -13.61
CA VAL A 91 3.07 -1.64 -13.68
C VAL A 91 4.42 -1.58 -12.96
N MET A 92 5.47 -1.24 -13.69
CA MET A 92 6.77 -0.97 -13.09
C MET A 92 6.81 0.47 -12.56
N LEU A 93 7.05 0.60 -11.26
CA LEU A 93 7.12 1.88 -10.57
C LEU A 93 8.57 2.25 -10.28
N VAL A 94 9.09 3.25 -11.01
CA VAL A 94 10.47 3.74 -10.87
C VAL A 94 10.44 5.17 -10.34
N LEU A 95 10.53 5.31 -9.04
CA LEU A 95 10.55 6.59 -8.36
C LEU A 95 11.67 6.61 -7.31
N LYS A 96 12.20 7.81 -7.03
CA LYS A 96 12.97 8.04 -5.80
C LYS A 96 12.05 7.87 -4.60
N GLN A 97 12.64 7.85 -3.40
CA GLN A 97 11.86 7.77 -2.14
C GLN A 97 11.06 9.06 -1.93
N ARG A 98 9.88 9.12 -2.53
CA ARG A 98 8.93 10.23 -2.48
C ARG A 98 7.59 9.76 -1.93
N PRO A 99 6.78 10.65 -1.34
CA PRO A 99 5.45 10.28 -0.84
C PRO A 99 4.56 9.66 -1.91
N GLU A 100 4.71 10.11 -3.16
CA GLU A 100 3.92 9.63 -4.30
C GLU A 100 4.06 8.12 -4.56
N VAL A 101 5.17 7.50 -4.12
CA VAL A 101 5.34 6.04 -4.18
C VAL A 101 4.19 5.33 -3.45
N TRP A 102 3.88 5.79 -2.24
CA TRP A 102 2.82 5.21 -1.42
C TRP A 102 1.43 5.44 -1.99
N PHE A 103 1.19 6.63 -2.58
CA PHE A 103 -0.08 6.94 -3.23
C PHE A 103 -0.32 6.04 -4.44
N ILE A 104 0.72 5.85 -5.28
CA ILE A 104 0.62 5.05 -6.50
C ILE A 104 0.53 3.55 -6.17
N ILE A 105 1.30 3.03 -5.21
CA ILE A 105 1.20 1.64 -4.78
C ILE A 105 -0.21 1.34 -4.26
N THR A 106 -0.75 2.21 -3.39
CA THR A 106 -2.12 2.06 -2.89
C THR A 106 -3.14 2.13 -4.02
N ALA A 107 -2.95 3.02 -5.00
CA ALA A 107 -3.83 3.11 -6.16
C ALA A 107 -3.80 1.83 -7.02
N LEU A 108 -2.62 1.27 -7.26
CA LEU A 108 -2.48 0.01 -8.02
C LEU A 108 -3.15 -1.16 -7.28
N HIS A 109 -3.03 -1.22 -5.94
CA HIS A 109 -3.80 -2.20 -5.15
C HIS A 109 -5.30 -2.02 -5.33
N LYS A 110 -5.82 -0.78 -5.28
CA LYS A 110 -7.26 -0.49 -5.48
C LYS A 110 -7.74 -0.95 -6.87
N ILE A 111 -6.95 -0.73 -7.91
CA ILE A 111 -7.26 -1.16 -9.27
C ILE A 111 -7.18 -2.69 -9.40
N GLY A 112 -6.39 -3.36 -8.55
CA GLY A 112 -6.06 -4.78 -8.69
C GLY A 112 -4.97 -5.03 -9.73
N ALA A 113 -4.09 -4.05 -9.96
CA ALA A 113 -2.91 -4.18 -10.78
C ALA A 113 -1.70 -4.61 -9.95
N THR A 114 -0.77 -5.31 -10.59
CA THR A 114 0.48 -5.74 -9.96
C THR A 114 1.52 -4.63 -10.06
N VAL A 115 2.14 -4.25 -8.94
CA VAL A 115 3.24 -3.29 -8.94
C VAL A 115 4.60 -4.00 -8.87
N ILE A 116 5.53 -3.56 -9.72
CA ILE A 116 6.95 -3.92 -9.63
C ILE A 116 7.72 -2.68 -9.16
N PRO A 117 8.00 -2.55 -7.85
CA PRO A 117 8.83 -1.46 -7.37
C PRO A 117 10.26 -1.64 -7.87
N ALA A 118 10.82 -0.62 -8.48
CA ALA A 118 12.15 -0.68 -9.06
C ALA A 118 12.98 0.54 -8.67
N SER A 119 14.26 0.32 -8.39
CA SER A 119 15.17 1.40 -8.07
C SER A 119 15.42 2.31 -9.28
N PHE A 120 15.45 3.61 -9.06
CA PHE A 120 15.87 4.59 -10.08
C PHE A 120 17.36 4.44 -10.47
N GLN A 121 18.15 3.68 -9.73
CA GLN A 121 19.56 3.39 -9.99
C GLN A 121 19.77 2.20 -10.95
N LEU A 122 18.70 1.57 -11.41
CA LEU A 122 18.79 0.45 -12.35
C LEU A 122 19.45 0.88 -13.66
N MET A 123 20.29 0.00 -14.20
CA MET A 123 20.90 0.16 -15.51
C MET A 123 19.96 -0.35 -16.61
N LYS A 124 20.19 0.06 -17.86
CA LYS A 124 19.37 -0.36 -19.02
C LYS A 124 19.15 -1.88 -19.07
N LYS A 125 20.18 -2.68 -18.82
CA LYS A 125 20.10 -4.15 -18.80
C LYS A 125 19.08 -4.68 -17.78
N ASP A 126 18.96 -3.99 -16.64
CA ASP A 126 18.09 -4.41 -15.54
C ASP A 126 16.62 -4.13 -15.86
N TYR A 127 16.34 -3.04 -16.59
CA TYR A 127 15.01 -2.75 -17.13
C TYR A 127 14.60 -3.76 -18.19
N VAL A 128 15.50 -4.03 -19.16
CA VAL A 128 15.24 -5.01 -20.23
C VAL A 128 14.90 -6.37 -19.64
N TYR A 129 15.66 -6.82 -18.64
CA TYR A 129 15.41 -8.11 -17.97
C TYR A 129 14.05 -8.20 -17.26
N ARG A 130 13.53 -7.08 -16.74
CA ARG A 130 12.25 -7.05 -16.00
C ARG A 130 11.03 -6.85 -16.90
N ILE A 131 11.22 -6.32 -18.10
CA ILE A 131 10.14 -6.05 -19.05
C ILE A 131 9.90 -7.26 -19.97
N ASN A 132 10.92 -8.06 -20.22
CA ASN A 132 10.86 -9.30 -21.03
C ASN A 132 10.72 -10.53 -20.13
#